data_7ef169acbe1f7269e4f5fa6deb067549
#
_entry.id   7ef169acbe1f7269e4f5fa6deb067549
#
_cell.length_a   1.000
_cell.length_b   1.000
_cell.length_c   1.000
_cell.angle_alpha   90.00
_cell.angle_beta   90.00
_cell.angle_gamma   90.00
#
_symmetry.space_group_name_H-M   'P 1'
#
loop_
_entity.id
_entity.type
_entity.pdbx_description
1 polymer ?
#
loop_
_entity_poly.entity_id
_entity_poly.type
_entity_poly.pdbx_seq_one_letter_code
_entity_poly.pdbx_strand_id
1 'polypeptide(L)'
;MRKVKTLQWMITERCNYSCRHCYLGEDKKIEPTTDELISYIPIIKEAGIESVVITGGEPLIRNDFEILAKELSRSSISISAIITNGFYLNERILGCLKDNGHNPTFCISYDGDESHDFIRNRAGARADALKAFDLCKSEGFRTSSDMMFCRANMDELRSSVKTLNDHGCSSLKVTPLIMSGSAGKFIPDLKLSPSQVLDAFCNYIPDYYRDHISMEIYLNAYFYAASYEGIWAIPADDACSFVDNCEMGLCANEKLIPFLNAQGRLLPCAGAASAGKEIIDDMAFVKEVGFIEALNSPGISCFYSYTLKQQMDNNTDCKNCKYINKCMGGCRIVASFEDGSISGRDKYFCTYFRNDYREKILKAVKHGKELV
;
A
#
# COMPACT_ATOMS: atom_id res chain seq x y z
N MET A 1 -6.12 5.13 -24.28
CA MET A 1 -5.94 5.92 -23.05
C MET A 1 -6.35 5.06 -21.87
N ARG A 2 -5.49 4.88 -20.85
CA ARG A 2 -5.80 4.09 -19.65
C ARG A 2 -6.88 4.82 -18.85
N LYS A 3 -7.98 4.15 -18.53
CA LYS A 3 -9.05 4.72 -17.70
C LYS A 3 -8.67 4.58 -16.23
N VAL A 4 -8.25 5.67 -15.61
CA VAL A 4 -8.05 5.75 -14.16
C VAL A 4 -9.37 6.15 -13.53
N LYS A 5 -9.86 5.35 -12.58
CA LYS A 5 -11.14 5.59 -11.88
C LYS A 5 -10.95 6.02 -10.44
N THR A 6 -9.81 5.68 -9.86
CA THR A 6 -9.50 5.95 -8.46
C THR A 6 -8.17 6.66 -8.35
N LEU A 7 -8.11 7.67 -7.51
CA LEU A 7 -6.91 8.44 -7.16
C LEU A 7 -6.61 8.26 -5.68
N GLN A 8 -5.37 7.94 -5.33
CA GLN A 8 -4.93 8.09 -3.95
C GLN A 8 -4.44 9.53 -3.74
N TRP A 9 -5.01 10.21 -2.77
CA TRP A 9 -4.79 11.64 -2.55
C TRP A 9 -4.24 11.92 -1.15
N MET A 10 -3.03 12.42 -1.08
CA MET A 10 -2.42 12.92 0.14
C MET A 10 -2.86 14.37 0.37
N ILE A 11 -3.69 14.58 1.38
CA ILE A 11 -4.26 15.90 1.68
C ILE A 11 -3.45 16.71 2.70
N THR A 12 -2.46 16.11 3.32
CA THR A 12 -1.56 16.74 4.30
C THR A 12 -0.32 15.88 4.54
N GLU A 13 0.81 16.50 4.85
CA GLU A 13 1.98 15.80 5.40
C GLU A 13 2.00 15.81 6.93
N ARG A 14 1.18 16.65 7.58
CA ARG A 14 1.10 16.69 9.05
C ARG A 14 0.62 15.36 9.62
N CYS A 15 1.22 15.00 10.75
CA CYS A 15 0.85 13.79 11.49
C CYS A 15 1.05 14.04 12.99
N ASN A 16 0.20 13.45 13.81
CA ASN A 16 0.34 13.40 15.28
C ASN A 16 1.30 12.32 15.76
N TYR A 17 1.79 11.45 14.84
CA TYR A 17 2.81 10.44 15.12
C TYR A 17 4.13 10.74 14.42
N SER A 18 5.21 10.18 14.93
CA SER A 18 6.56 10.21 14.34
C SER A 18 7.09 8.79 14.16
N CYS A 19 6.36 7.99 13.38
CA CYS A 19 6.66 6.57 13.17
C CYS A 19 8.11 6.36 12.69
N ARG A 20 8.77 5.35 13.26
CA ARG A 20 10.18 5.03 12.93
C ARG A 20 10.38 4.59 11.48
N HIS A 21 9.35 4.09 10.85
CA HIS A 21 9.35 3.67 9.44
C HIS A 21 8.72 4.67 8.47
N CYS A 22 8.37 5.88 8.92
CA CYS A 22 7.63 6.83 8.10
C CYS A 22 8.38 7.21 6.82
N TYR A 23 7.77 6.98 5.67
CA TYR A 23 8.37 7.31 4.37
C TYR A 23 8.49 8.82 4.11
N LEU A 24 7.64 9.64 4.74
CA LEU A 24 7.73 11.10 4.66
C LEU A 24 8.95 11.66 5.41
N GLY A 25 9.60 10.85 6.25
CA GLY A 25 10.70 11.32 7.06
C GLY A 25 10.27 12.27 8.18
N GLU A 26 11.21 13.13 8.62
CA GLU A 26 10.98 14.09 9.70
C GLU A 26 10.44 15.44 9.18
N ASP A 27 10.62 15.74 7.90
CA ASP A 27 10.27 17.02 7.27
C ASP A 27 8.80 17.09 6.77
N LYS A 28 7.86 16.77 7.64
CA LYS A 28 6.41 16.76 7.35
C LYS A 28 5.84 18.19 7.43
N LYS A 29 6.06 19.01 6.41
CA LYS A 29 5.75 20.46 6.49
C LYS A 29 4.64 20.93 5.58
N ILE A 30 4.25 20.13 4.58
CA ILE A 30 3.31 20.60 3.57
C ILE A 30 1.87 20.39 4.05
N GLU A 31 1.18 21.51 4.16
CA GLU A 31 -0.22 21.58 4.56
C GLU A 31 -0.95 22.48 3.55
N PRO A 32 -1.55 21.90 2.49
CA PRO A 32 -2.38 22.65 1.57
C PRO A 32 -3.56 23.31 2.32
N THR A 33 -3.92 24.51 1.94
CA THR A 33 -5.13 25.16 2.46
C THR A 33 -6.38 24.41 2.00
N THR A 34 -7.52 24.66 2.66
CA THR A 34 -8.81 24.10 2.25
C THR A 34 -9.15 24.47 0.80
N ASP A 35 -8.95 25.73 0.43
CA ASP A 35 -9.21 26.24 -0.91
C ASP A 35 -8.29 25.60 -1.95
N GLU A 36 -7.03 25.37 -1.61
CA GLU A 36 -6.10 24.64 -2.47
C GLU A 36 -6.57 23.20 -2.71
N LEU A 37 -7.02 22.47 -1.69
CA LEU A 37 -7.57 21.14 -1.86
C LEU A 37 -8.83 21.13 -2.71
N ILE A 38 -9.78 22.03 -2.43
CA ILE A 38 -11.02 22.16 -3.20
C ILE A 38 -10.72 22.46 -4.67
N SER A 39 -9.71 23.25 -4.96
CA SER A 39 -9.34 23.60 -6.35
C SER A 39 -8.84 22.42 -7.19
N TYR A 40 -8.44 21.29 -6.58
CA TYR A 40 -8.12 20.05 -7.31
C TYR A 40 -9.36 19.28 -7.74
N ILE A 41 -10.50 19.43 -7.05
CA ILE A 41 -11.70 18.61 -7.28
C ILE A 41 -12.22 18.73 -8.73
N PRO A 42 -12.34 19.93 -9.35
CA PRO A 42 -12.71 20.03 -10.76
C PRO A 42 -11.74 19.30 -11.69
N ILE A 43 -10.43 19.41 -11.44
CA ILE A 43 -9.40 18.79 -12.27
C ILE A 43 -9.48 17.24 -12.17
N ILE A 44 -9.70 16.73 -10.97
CA ILE A 44 -9.90 15.29 -10.69
C ILE A 44 -11.16 14.79 -11.40
N LYS A 45 -12.25 15.56 -11.33
CA LYS A 45 -13.53 15.24 -11.99
C LYS A 45 -13.41 15.20 -13.50
N GLU A 46 -12.79 16.22 -14.10
CA GLU A 46 -12.58 16.30 -15.54
C GLU A 46 -11.74 15.13 -16.07
N ALA A 47 -10.79 14.64 -15.29
CA ALA A 47 -10.01 13.44 -15.59
C ALA A 47 -10.83 12.14 -15.56
N GLY A 48 -12.09 12.16 -15.15
CA GLY A 48 -12.97 11.00 -15.06
C GLY A 48 -12.72 10.13 -13.83
N ILE A 49 -12.08 10.68 -12.79
CA ILE A 49 -11.92 10.01 -11.49
C ILE A 49 -13.27 9.97 -10.78
N GLU A 50 -13.68 8.79 -10.35
CA GLU A 50 -14.96 8.52 -9.69
C GLU A 50 -14.81 8.39 -8.16
N SER A 51 -13.60 8.05 -7.71
CA SER A 51 -13.34 7.86 -6.28
C SER A 51 -11.93 8.27 -5.87
N VAL A 52 -11.79 8.62 -4.59
CA VAL A 52 -10.50 8.93 -3.97
C VAL A 52 -10.25 8.04 -2.75
N VAL A 53 -8.98 7.64 -2.59
CA VAL A 53 -8.44 7.11 -1.34
C VAL A 53 -7.73 8.24 -0.63
N ILE A 54 -8.27 8.69 0.48
CA ILE A 54 -7.69 9.79 1.25
C ILE A 54 -6.56 9.26 2.13
N THR A 55 -5.42 9.95 2.06
CA THR A 55 -4.23 9.66 2.86
C THR A 55 -3.52 10.95 3.26
N GLY A 56 -2.40 10.80 3.98
CA GLY A 56 -1.58 11.92 4.40
C GLY A 56 -0.42 11.47 5.28
N GLY A 57 0.06 12.37 6.13
CA GLY A 57 0.68 11.98 7.38
C GLY A 57 -0.40 11.34 8.26
N GLU A 58 -1.36 12.14 8.72
CA GLU A 58 -2.63 11.70 9.27
C GLU A 58 -3.75 12.60 8.72
N PRO A 59 -4.60 12.07 7.80
CA PRO A 59 -5.59 12.92 7.14
C PRO A 59 -6.65 13.48 8.07
N LEU A 60 -7.00 12.74 9.13
CA LEU A 60 -8.03 13.15 10.09
C LEU A 60 -7.53 14.17 11.13
N ILE A 61 -6.27 14.59 11.07
CA ILE A 61 -5.76 15.74 11.85
C ILE A 61 -6.32 17.07 11.35
N ARG A 62 -6.82 17.08 10.10
CA ARG A 62 -7.37 18.30 9.50
C ARG A 62 -8.73 18.65 10.08
N ASN A 63 -8.86 19.86 10.60
CA ASN A 63 -10.15 20.35 11.12
C ASN A 63 -11.18 20.61 10.02
N ASP A 64 -10.74 20.77 8.77
CA ASP A 64 -11.54 21.02 7.59
C ASP A 64 -11.84 19.76 6.76
N PHE A 65 -11.52 18.56 7.29
CA PHE A 65 -11.79 17.29 6.61
C PHE A 65 -13.27 17.15 6.19
N GLU A 66 -14.19 17.60 7.03
CA GLU A 66 -15.64 17.54 6.75
C GLU A 66 -16.04 18.45 5.57
N ILE A 67 -15.38 19.60 5.42
CA ILE A 67 -15.59 20.48 4.27
C ILE A 67 -15.16 19.77 2.99
N LEU A 68 -13.99 19.15 2.99
CA LEU A 68 -13.48 18.40 1.85
C LEU A 68 -14.40 17.22 1.49
N ALA A 69 -14.86 16.44 2.48
CA ALA A 69 -15.80 15.34 2.25
C ALA A 69 -17.10 15.81 1.58
N LYS A 70 -17.65 16.92 2.04
CA LYS A 70 -18.85 17.52 1.46
C LYS A 70 -18.64 18.01 0.01
N GLU A 71 -17.51 18.63 -0.29
CA GLU A 71 -17.23 19.13 -1.66
C GLU A 71 -16.97 17.96 -2.64
N LEU A 72 -16.34 16.87 -2.20
CA LEU A 72 -16.20 15.65 -2.98
C LEU A 72 -17.57 15.02 -3.30
N SER A 73 -18.46 14.93 -2.31
CA SER A 73 -19.84 14.45 -2.49
C SER A 73 -20.60 15.29 -3.50
N ARG A 74 -20.57 16.61 -3.37
CA ARG A 74 -21.20 17.58 -4.31
C ARG A 74 -20.70 17.41 -5.75
N SER A 75 -19.44 17.01 -5.88
CA SER A 75 -18.80 16.74 -7.17
C SER A 75 -19.03 15.31 -7.66
N SER A 76 -19.83 14.50 -6.95
CA SER A 76 -20.06 13.07 -7.25
C SER A 76 -18.77 12.25 -7.31
N ILE A 77 -17.80 12.59 -6.44
CA ILE A 77 -16.57 11.82 -6.23
C ILE A 77 -16.70 11.16 -4.86
N SER A 78 -16.65 9.83 -4.83
CA SER A 78 -16.76 9.07 -3.57
C SER A 78 -15.42 9.01 -2.84
N ILE A 79 -15.45 8.97 -1.51
CA ILE A 79 -14.29 8.54 -0.71
C ILE A 79 -14.40 7.02 -0.57
N SER A 80 -13.53 6.28 -1.25
CA SER A 80 -13.54 4.81 -1.25
C SER A 80 -12.74 4.20 -0.11
N ALA A 81 -11.69 4.89 0.36
CA ALA A 81 -10.94 4.50 1.55
C ALA A 81 -10.31 5.71 2.25
N ILE A 82 -10.01 5.54 3.53
CA ILE A 82 -9.25 6.51 4.35
C ILE A 82 -8.14 5.73 5.06
N ILE A 83 -6.89 6.13 4.80
CA ILE A 83 -5.70 5.55 5.45
C ILE A 83 -5.37 6.39 6.68
N THR A 84 -5.45 5.81 7.87
CA THR A 84 -5.34 6.53 9.13
C THR A 84 -4.62 5.72 10.20
N ASN A 85 -4.04 6.40 11.19
CA ASN A 85 -3.54 5.77 12.41
C ASN A 85 -4.64 5.53 13.47
N GLY A 86 -5.87 5.96 13.22
CA GLY A 86 -7.04 5.76 14.06
C GLY A 86 -7.25 6.77 15.18
N PHE A 87 -6.22 7.55 15.54
CA PHE A 87 -6.25 8.43 16.72
C PHE A 87 -7.38 9.47 16.70
N TYR A 88 -7.62 10.11 15.57
CA TYR A 88 -8.64 11.17 15.44
C TYR A 88 -10.02 10.64 15.03
N LEU A 89 -10.15 9.32 14.77
CA LEU A 89 -11.43 8.75 14.36
C LEU A 89 -12.45 8.84 15.50
N ASN A 90 -13.63 9.37 15.20
CA ASN A 90 -14.70 9.58 16.16
C ASN A 90 -16.08 9.58 15.46
N GLU A 91 -17.15 9.52 16.23
CA GLU A 91 -18.54 9.48 15.75
C GLU A 91 -18.89 10.68 14.85
N ARG A 92 -18.34 11.87 15.12
CA ARG A 92 -18.59 13.07 14.29
C ARG A 92 -18.07 12.89 12.86
N ILE A 93 -16.86 12.36 12.69
CA ILE A 93 -16.29 12.08 11.37
C ILE A 93 -17.10 11.01 10.65
N LEU A 94 -17.47 9.92 11.34
CA LEU A 94 -18.28 8.84 10.77
C LEU A 94 -19.66 9.33 10.36
N GLY A 95 -20.32 10.15 11.20
CA GLY A 95 -21.61 10.81 10.89
C GLY A 95 -21.51 11.70 9.66
N CYS A 96 -20.50 12.57 9.60
CA CYS A 96 -20.26 13.43 8.44
C CYS A 96 -20.11 12.63 7.14
N LEU A 97 -19.38 11.51 7.16
CA LEU A 97 -19.22 10.67 5.97
C LEU A 97 -20.56 10.06 5.53
N LYS A 98 -21.37 9.53 6.47
CA LYS A 98 -22.70 8.99 6.18
C LYS A 98 -23.65 10.07 5.62
N ASP A 99 -23.68 11.24 6.24
CA ASP A 99 -24.55 12.37 5.83
C ASP A 99 -24.22 12.88 4.41
N ASN A 100 -22.97 12.70 3.97
CA ASN A 100 -22.52 13.06 2.63
C ASN A 100 -22.47 11.87 1.65
N GLY A 101 -23.04 10.71 2.02
CA GLY A 101 -23.15 9.55 1.14
C GLY A 101 -21.82 8.81 0.91
N HIS A 102 -20.82 9.01 1.76
CA HIS A 102 -19.57 8.28 1.72
C HIS A 102 -19.61 7.04 2.62
N ASN A 103 -19.13 5.92 2.10
CA ASN A 103 -18.96 4.68 2.88
C ASN A 103 -17.56 4.09 2.64
N PRO A 104 -16.49 4.78 3.11
CA PRO A 104 -15.13 4.33 2.89
C PRO A 104 -14.80 3.07 3.70
N THR A 105 -13.83 2.30 3.18
CA THR A 105 -13.08 1.36 4.01
C THR A 105 -12.03 2.15 4.81
N PHE A 106 -12.01 2.00 6.13
CA PHE A 106 -10.94 2.57 6.95
C PHE A 106 -9.75 1.62 6.97
N CYS A 107 -8.64 2.03 6.34
CA CYS A 107 -7.37 1.34 6.42
C CYS A 107 -6.63 1.83 7.66
N ILE A 108 -6.83 1.12 8.79
CA ILE A 108 -6.26 1.49 10.08
C ILE A 108 -4.92 0.78 10.24
N SER A 109 -3.88 1.55 10.50
CA SER A 109 -2.52 1.01 10.68
C SER A 109 -2.43 0.10 11.90
N TYR A 110 -1.82 -1.10 11.74
CA TYR A 110 -1.55 -2.01 12.86
C TYR A 110 -0.30 -2.84 12.60
N ASP A 111 0.74 -2.70 13.42
CA ASP A 111 2.06 -3.32 13.19
C ASP A 111 2.45 -4.37 14.23
N GLY A 112 1.53 -4.82 15.04
CA GLY A 112 1.81 -5.86 16.03
C GLY A 112 1.15 -5.62 17.39
N ASP A 113 1.06 -6.65 18.22
CA ASP A 113 0.43 -6.56 19.53
C ASP A 113 1.33 -5.87 20.57
N GLU A 114 2.63 -6.10 20.53
CA GLU A 114 3.60 -5.51 21.45
C GLU A 114 4.47 -4.46 20.75
N SER A 115 4.79 -4.66 19.48
CA SER A 115 5.70 -3.81 18.71
C SER A 115 5.05 -2.56 18.12
N HIS A 116 3.71 -2.46 18.08
CA HIS A 116 3.01 -1.34 17.44
C HIS A 116 3.44 0.02 18.00
N ASP A 117 3.40 0.20 19.32
CA ASP A 117 3.76 1.45 19.97
C ASP A 117 5.23 1.84 19.70
N PHE A 118 6.13 0.84 19.69
CA PHE A 118 7.53 1.06 19.34
C PHE A 118 7.68 1.50 17.87
N ILE A 119 7.07 0.80 16.92
CA ILE A 119 7.16 1.10 15.48
C ILE A 119 6.54 2.48 15.20
N ARG A 120 5.38 2.77 15.78
CA ARG A 120 4.68 4.07 15.63
C ARG A 120 5.31 5.19 16.45
N ASN A 121 6.29 4.87 17.32
CA ASN A 121 7.00 5.79 18.20
C ASN A 121 6.04 6.62 19.07
N ARG A 122 5.00 5.94 19.61
CA ARG A 122 3.98 6.57 20.45
C ARG A 122 3.38 5.55 21.42
N ALA A 123 3.46 5.83 22.71
CA ALA A 123 2.76 5.04 23.74
C ALA A 123 1.24 5.16 23.56
N GLY A 124 0.54 4.02 23.58
CA GLY A 124 -0.90 3.91 23.42
C GLY A 124 -1.41 3.90 21.98
N ALA A 125 -0.51 3.93 20.98
CA ALA A 125 -0.91 3.88 19.56
C ALA A 125 -1.71 2.59 19.23
N ARG A 126 -1.35 1.45 19.85
CA ARG A 126 -2.11 0.20 19.72
C ARG A 126 -3.53 0.33 20.21
N ALA A 127 -3.71 0.92 21.39
CA ALA A 127 -5.04 1.12 21.98
C ALA A 127 -5.91 2.07 21.12
N ASP A 128 -5.30 3.14 20.58
CA ASP A 128 -5.98 4.06 19.64
C ASP A 128 -6.45 3.32 18.38
N ALA A 129 -5.61 2.46 17.80
CA ALA A 129 -5.97 1.67 16.61
C ALA A 129 -7.10 0.68 16.90
N LEU A 130 -7.02 -0.09 17.97
CA LEU A 130 -8.07 -1.07 18.35
C LEU A 130 -9.40 -0.39 18.64
N LYS A 131 -9.39 0.75 19.34
CA LYS A 131 -10.58 1.58 19.55
C LYS A 131 -11.20 2.04 18.23
N ALA A 132 -10.38 2.40 17.26
CA ALA A 132 -10.86 2.81 15.94
C ALA A 132 -11.49 1.65 15.16
N PHE A 133 -10.95 0.42 15.25
CA PHE A 133 -11.59 -0.78 14.70
C PHE A 133 -12.95 -1.03 15.31
N ASP A 134 -13.04 -1.01 16.65
CA ASP A 134 -14.30 -1.24 17.38
C ASP A 134 -15.36 -0.18 17.04
N LEU A 135 -14.95 1.08 16.93
CA LEU A 135 -15.85 2.17 16.54
C LEU A 135 -16.34 1.99 15.10
N CYS A 136 -15.48 1.67 14.14
CA CYS A 136 -15.91 1.38 12.77
C CYS A 136 -16.89 0.20 12.72
N LYS A 137 -16.61 -0.88 13.45
CA LYS A 137 -17.46 -2.07 13.54
C LYS A 137 -18.85 -1.72 14.09
N SER A 138 -18.92 -0.94 15.18
CA SER A 138 -20.20 -0.53 15.78
C SER A 138 -21.03 0.38 14.87
N GLU A 139 -20.35 1.22 14.06
CA GLU A 139 -20.98 2.14 13.13
C GLU A 139 -21.21 1.56 11.72
N GLY A 140 -20.87 0.29 11.50
CA GLY A 140 -21.13 -0.44 10.25
C GLY A 140 -20.19 -0.07 9.09
N PHE A 141 -19.02 0.51 9.39
CA PHE A 141 -17.97 0.75 8.37
C PHE A 141 -17.05 -0.46 8.24
N ARG A 142 -16.66 -0.74 7.00
CA ARG A 142 -15.64 -1.75 6.72
C ARG A 142 -14.26 -1.24 7.14
N THR A 143 -13.45 -2.13 7.70
CA THR A 143 -12.06 -1.84 8.05
C THR A 143 -11.09 -2.75 7.33
N SER A 144 -9.90 -2.25 7.08
CA SER A 144 -8.73 -3.01 6.65
C SER A 144 -7.51 -2.57 7.45
N SER A 145 -6.43 -3.32 7.34
CA SER A 145 -5.15 -2.93 7.94
C SER A 145 -3.98 -3.18 6.99
N ASP A 146 -2.98 -2.30 7.09
CA ASP A 146 -1.64 -2.52 6.52
C ASP A 146 -0.64 -2.69 7.67
N MET A 147 0.07 -3.82 7.67
CA MET A 147 1.17 -4.11 8.61
C MET A 147 2.50 -3.93 7.90
N MET A 148 3.35 -3.05 8.44
CA MET A 148 4.74 -2.94 8.03
C MET A 148 5.56 -4.05 8.70
N PHE A 149 5.90 -5.10 7.92
CA PHE A 149 6.52 -6.31 8.41
C PHE A 149 8.04 -6.16 8.53
N CYS A 150 8.55 -6.36 9.73
CA CYS A 150 9.97 -6.21 10.04
C CYS A 150 10.38 -7.14 11.18
N ARG A 151 11.65 -7.12 11.57
CA ARG A 151 12.19 -7.96 12.65
C ARG A 151 11.50 -7.74 14.00
N ALA A 152 10.99 -6.55 14.28
CA ALA A 152 10.34 -6.26 15.55
C ALA A 152 8.98 -6.97 15.73
N ASN A 153 8.28 -7.26 14.61
CA ASN A 153 6.93 -7.83 14.64
C ASN A 153 6.80 -9.19 13.91
N MET A 154 7.91 -9.77 13.46
CA MET A 154 7.83 -11.02 12.68
C MET A 154 7.26 -12.19 13.48
N ASP A 155 7.52 -12.24 14.78
CA ASP A 155 7.02 -13.27 15.68
C ASP A 155 5.60 -12.99 16.19
N GLU A 156 5.08 -11.76 15.93
CA GLU A 156 3.74 -11.34 16.32
C GLU A 156 2.71 -11.48 15.18
N LEU A 157 3.09 -11.96 13.99
CA LEU A 157 2.18 -12.04 12.84
C LEU A 157 0.91 -12.83 13.17
N ARG A 158 1.04 -13.99 13.80
CA ARG A 158 -0.10 -14.83 14.17
C ARG A 158 -1.01 -14.16 15.20
N SER A 159 -0.47 -13.64 16.30
CA SER A 159 -1.25 -12.98 17.33
C SER A 159 -1.94 -11.73 16.80
N SER A 160 -1.23 -10.93 16.01
CA SER A 160 -1.77 -9.72 15.40
C SER A 160 -2.93 -10.00 14.44
N VAL A 161 -2.84 -11.07 13.64
CA VAL A 161 -3.95 -11.48 12.76
C VAL A 161 -5.17 -11.88 13.57
N LYS A 162 -4.99 -12.63 14.67
CA LYS A 162 -6.10 -12.99 15.57
C LYS A 162 -6.73 -11.75 16.22
N THR A 163 -5.91 -10.86 16.74
CA THR A 163 -6.39 -9.59 17.34
C THR A 163 -7.22 -8.80 16.32
N LEU A 164 -6.73 -8.61 15.09
CA LEU A 164 -7.46 -7.89 14.05
C LEU A 164 -8.76 -8.59 13.65
N ASN A 165 -8.75 -9.92 13.51
CA ASN A 165 -9.93 -10.70 13.20
C ASN A 165 -11.01 -10.55 14.29
N ASP A 166 -10.63 -10.56 15.58
CA ASP A 166 -11.55 -10.40 16.72
C ASP A 166 -12.16 -8.99 16.78
N HIS A 167 -11.39 -7.97 16.39
CA HIS A 167 -11.86 -6.58 16.27
C HIS A 167 -12.64 -6.30 14.96
N GLY A 168 -12.88 -7.33 14.13
CA GLY A 168 -13.72 -7.23 12.94
C GLY A 168 -13.04 -6.56 11.74
N CYS A 169 -11.71 -6.57 11.70
CA CYS A 169 -10.98 -6.19 10.50
C CYS A 169 -11.37 -7.12 9.34
N SER A 170 -11.66 -6.55 8.17
CA SER A 170 -12.09 -7.33 7.00
C SER A 170 -10.92 -7.85 6.17
N SER A 171 -9.79 -7.14 6.18
CA SER A 171 -8.61 -7.55 5.43
C SER A 171 -7.32 -7.01 6.02
N LEU A 172 -6.26 -7.81 5.98
CA LEU A 172 -4.91 -7.41 6.37
C LEU A 172 -3.95 -7.59 5.20
N LYS A 173 -3.21 -6.53 4.90
CA LYS A 173 -2.06 -6.60 4.00
C LYS A 173 -0.76 -6.52 4.80
N VAL A 174 0.12 -7.49 4.60
CA VAL A 174 1.44 -7.55 5.23
C VAL A 174 2.50 -7.18 4.20
N THR A 175 3.18 -6.06 4.42
CA THR A 175 4.16 -5.50 3.47
C THR A 175 5.54 -5.44 4.13
N PRO A 176 6.60 -5.99 3.51
CA PRO A 176 7.94 -5.89 4.05
C PRO A 176 8.41 -4.44 4.20
N LEU A 177 9.17 -4.19 5.27
CA LEU A 177 9.77 -2.87 5.53
C LEU A 177 10.69 -2.45 4.38
N ILE A 178 10.41 -1.30 3.81
CA ILE A 178 11.27 -0.62 2.82
C ILE A 178 12.11 0.44 3.54
N MET A 179 13.40 0.49 3.22
CA MET A 179 14.36 1.41 3.83
C MET A 179 14.28 2.80 3.18
N SER A 180 13.18 3.50 3.45
CA SER A 180 12.92 4.86 2.97
C SER A 180 12.59 5.81 4.12
N GLY A 181 12.74 7.11 3.91
CA GLY A 181 12.42 8.15 4.89
C GLY A 181 13.10 7.90 6.24
N SER A 182 12.30 7.79 7.30
CA SER A 182 12.79 7.58 8.68
C SER A 182 13.36 6.19 8.93
N ALA A 183 12.97 5.17 8.15
CA ALA A 183 13.36 3.78 8.42
C ALA A 183 14.87 3.57 8.43
N GLY A 184 15.58 4.13 7.45
CA GLY A 184 17.04 4.02 7.35
C GLY A 184 17.79 4.66 8.53
N LYS A 185 17.17 5.64 9.18
CA LYS A 185 17.77 6.38 10.31
C LYS A 185 17.47 5.71 11.66
N PHE A 186 16.21 5.31 11.87
CA PHE A 186 15.75 4.89 13.19
C PHE A 186 15.66 3.38 13.40
N ILE A 187 15.52 2.62 12.33
CA ILE A 187 15.34 1.17 12.41
C ILE A 187 16.14 0.39 11.34
N PRO A 188 17.43 0.75 11.08
CA PRO A 188 18.20 0.10 10.01
C PRO A 188 18.34 -1.43 10.20
N ASP A 189 18.41 -1.89 11.46
CA ASP A 189 18.61 -3.30 11.81
C ASP A 189 17.30 -4.11 11.79
N LEU A 190 16.14 -3.47 11.58
CA LEU A 190 14.86 -4.15 11.58
C LEU A 190 14.44 -4.68 10.20
N LYS A 191 15.16 -4.34 9.15
CA LYS A 191 14.90 -4.87 7.82
C LYS A 191 15.15 -6.38 7.81
N LEU A 192 14.19 -7.13 7.29
CA LEU A 192 14.32 -8.55 7.02
C LEU A 192 14.89 -8.76 5.61
N SER A 193 15.70 -9.79 5.45
CA SER A 193 16.07 -10.25 4.11
C SER A 193 14.84 -10.83 3.39
N PRO A 194 14.84 -10.86 2.05
CA PRO A 194 13.75 -11.48 1.31
C PRO A 194 13.44 -12.91 1.72
N SER A 195 14.48 -13.72 2.02
CA SER A 195 14.29 -15.10 2.51
C SER A 195 13.60 -15.13 3.87
N GLN A 196 14.01 -14.28 4.82
CA GLN A 196 13.37 -14.22 6.14
C GLN A 196 11.89 -13.87 6.06
N VAL A 197 11.52 -12.92 5.18
CA VAL A 197 10.11 -12.56 4.95
C VAL A 197 9.33 -13.73 4.39
N LEU A 198 9.86 -14.39 3.34
CA LEU A 198 9.17 -15.48 2.67
C LEU A 198 9.09 -16.74 3.56
N ASP A 199 10.13 -17.02 4.36
CA ASP A 199 10.10 -18.10 5.35
C ASP A 199 9.06 -17.84 6.44
N ALA A 200 8.97 -16.61 6.97
CA ALA A 200 7.95 -16.23 7.94
C ALA A 200 6.53 -16.40 7.37
N PHE A 201 6.31 -16.01 6.11
CA PHE A 201 5.01 -16.20 5.45
C PHE A 201 4.67 -17.68 5.27
N CYS A 202 5.63 -18.51 4.81
CA CYS A 202 5.42 -19.96 4.67
C CYS A 202 5.11 -20.62 6.02
N ASN A 203 5.77 -20.18 7.09
CA ASN A 203 5.54 -20.71 8.45
C ASN A 203 4.17 -20.30 9.00
N TYR A 204 3.69 -19.10 8.65
CA TYR A 204 2.41 -18.58 9.15
C TYR A 204 1.19 -19.15 8.41
N ILE A 205 1.28 -19.45 7.12
CA ILE A 205 0.13 -19.91 6.32
C ILE A 205 -0.63 -21.09 6.96
N PRO A 206 -0.01 -22.15 7.52
CA PRO A 206 -0.75 -23.20 8.22
C PRO A 206 -1.54 -22.71 9.43
N ASP A 207 -1.01 -21.73 10.17
CA ASP A 207 -1.69 -21.16 11.33
C ASP A 207 -2.91 -20.34 10.95
N TYR A 208 -2.90 -19.67 9.80
CA TYR A 208 -4.09 -18.98 9.27
C TYR A 208 -5.29 -19.93 9.15
N TYR A 209 -5.08 -21.13 8.63
CA TYR A 209 -6.12 -22.15 8.54
C TYR A 209 -6.49 -22.71 9.91
N ARG A 210 -5.51 -23.11 10.71
CA ARG A 210 -5.71 -23.65 12.07
C ARG A 210 -6.49 -22.73 12.98
N ASP A 211 -6.28 -21.44 12.89
CA ASP A 211 -6.96 -20.44 13.72
C ASP A 211 -8.33 -20.01 13.15
N HIS A 212 -8.79 -20.63 12.04
CA HIS A 212 -10.08 -20.38 11.41
C HIS A 212 -10.30 -18.88 11.10
N ILE A 213 -9.26 -18.21 10.57
CA ILE A 213 -9.32 -16.78 10.28
C ILE A 213 -10.32 -16.49 9.17
N SER A 214 -11.33 -15.68 9.45
CA SER A 214 -12.37 -15.27 8.49
C SER A 214 -12.01 -14.00 7.71
N MET A 215 -11.01 -13.28 8.15
CA MET A 215 -10.50 -12.06 7.52
C MET A 215 -9.67 -12.38 6.28
N GLU A 216 -9.80 -11.55 5.24
CA GLU A 216 -8.92 -11.63 4.07
C GLU A 216 -7.47 -11.34 4.48
N ILE A 217 -6.51 -12.08 3.90
CA ILE A 217 -5.09 -11.83 4.11
C ILE A 217 -4.32 -11.73 2.79
N TYR A 218 -3.43 -10.74 2.74
CA TYR A 218 -2.48 -10.54 1.66
C TYR A 218 -1.05 -10.53 2.24
N LEU A 219 -0.32 -11.63 2.08
CA LEU A 219 1.11 -11.69 2.42
C LEU A 219 1.90 -11.14 1.23
N ASN A 220 1.93 -9.80 1.10
CA ASN A 220 2.48 -9.08 -0.03
C ASN A 220 1.90 -9.60 -1.37
N ALA A 221 2.77 -9.96 -2.33
CA ALA A 221 2.40 -10.53 -3.63
C ALA A 221 2.46 -12.05 -3.68
N TYR A 222 2.67 -12.75 -2.54
CA TYR A 222 3.02 -14.16 -2.53
C TYR A 222 1.91 -15.09 -2.07
N PHE A 223 0.99 -14.60 -1.26
CA PHE A 223 -0.17 -15.37 -0.82
C PHE A 223 -1.36 -14.45 -0.56
N TYR A 224 -2.51 -14.88 -1.02
CA TYR A 224 -3.81 -14.30 -0.74
C TYR A 224 -4.76 -15.39 -0.28
N ALA A 225 -5.59 -15.11 0.70
CA ALA A 225 -6.75 -15.91 1.03
C ALA A 225 -7.92 -14.99 1.44
N ALA A 226 -9.13 -15.30 0.96
CA ALA A 226 -10.34 -14.56 1.30
C ALA A 226 -10.86 -14.90 2.70
N SER A 227 -10.66 -16.15 3.13
CA SER A 227 -10.89 -16.68 4.47
C SER A 227 -10.26 -18.08 4.56
N TYR A 228 -10.25 -18.69 5.75
CA TYR A 228 -9.71 -20.06 5.88
C TYR A 228 -10.49 -21.09 5.04
N GLU A 229 -11.80 -20.89 4.79
CA GLU A 229 -12.64 -21.72 3.90
C GLU A 229 -12.68 -21.18 2.47
N GLY A 230 -12.29 -19.94 2.26
CA GLY A 230 -12.45 -19.21 1.03
C GLY A 230 -11.45 -19.58 -0.07
N ILE A 231 -11.57 -18.83 -1.16
CA ILE A 231 -10.59 -18.91 -2.26
C ILE A 231 -9.23 -18.40 -1.78
N TRP A 232 -8.20 -18.97 -2.36
CA TRP A 232 -6.83 -18.52 -2.17
C TRP A 232 -6.10 -18.48 -3.52
N ALA A 233 -5.02 -17.71 -3.58
CA ALA A 233 -4.20 -17.54 -4.77
C ALA A 233 -2.74 -17.24 -4.39
N ILE A 234 -1.86 -17.44 -5.36
CA ILE A 234 -0.48 -16.96 -5.34
C ILE A 234 -0.39 -15.82 -6.37
N PRO A 235 -0.57 -14.54 -5.98
CA PRO A 235 -0.62 -13.43 -6.93
C PRO A 235 0.62 -13.27 -7.80
N ALA A 236 1.78 -13.74 -7.33
CA ALA A 236 3.01 -13.75 -8.13
C ALA A 236 2.92 -14.69 -9.36
N ASP A 237 2.04 -15.71 -9.34
CA ASP A 237 1.84 -16.60 -10.48
C ASP A 237 0.98 -15.95 -11.57
N ASP A 238 0.05 -15.07 -11.20
CA ASP A 238 -0.84 -14.39 -12.14
C ASP A 238 -0.09 -13.43 -13.08
N ALA A 239 1.06 -12.91 -12.62
CA ALA A 239 1.96 -12.12 -13.47
C ALA A 239 2.50 -12.92 -14.69
N CYS A 240 2.40 -14.26 -14.64
CA CYS A 240 2.91 -15.16 -15.68
C CYS A 240 1.96 -15.35 -16.88
N SER A 241 0.70 -14.92 -16.82
CA SER A 241 -0.28 -15.14 -17.88
C SER A 241 -0.12 -14.25 -19.13
N PHE A 242 0.88 -13.35 -19.14
CA PHE A 242 1.10 -12.34 -20.18
C PHE A 242 2.37 -12.52 -21.01
N VAL A 243 2.93 -13.72 -21.07
CA VAL A 243 4.33 -14.02 -21.44
C VAL A 243 4.69 -13.81 -22.92
N ASP A 244 3.76 -13.63 -23.82
CA ASP A 244 4.07 -13.58 -25.27
C ASP A 244 4.44 -12.19 -25.79
N ASN A 245 4.40 -11.14 -24.95
CA ASN A 245 4.67 -9.78 -25.42
C ASN A 245 5.72 -9.05 -24.58
N CYS A 246 7.00 -9.14 -24.99
CA CYS A 246 8.11 -8.43 -24.34
C CYS A 246 8.03 -6.88 -24.43
N GLU A 247 7.14 -6.34 -25.24
CA GLU A 247 6.85 -4.90 -25.35
C GLU A 247 5.79 -4.44 -24.32
N MET A 248 5.22 -5.32 -23.53
CA MET A 248 4.26 -4.95 -22.50
C MET A 248 4.96 -4.22 -21.33
N GLY A 249 4.33 -3.16 -20.85
CA GLY A 249 4.83 -2.41 -19.69
C GLY A 249 4.77 -3.24 -18.41
N LEU A 250 5.82 -3.25 -17.61
CA LEU A 250 5.95 -4.03 -16.38
C LEU A 250 5.00 -3.55 -15.27
N CYS A 251 4.65 -2.26 -15.25
CA CYS A 251 3.66 -1.69 -14.32
C CYS A 251 2.24 -1.66 -14.93
N ALA A 252 1.94 -2.54 -15.88
CA ALA A 252 0.71 -2.54 -16.67
C ALA A 252 -0.50 -3.13 -15.93
N ASN A 253 -0.54 -3.09 -14.60
CA ASN A 253 -1.71 -3.50 -13.86
C ASN A 253 -2.95 -2.72 -14.32
N GLU A 254 -4.03 -3.42 -14.63
CA GLU A 254 -5.33 -2.85 -15.02
C GLU A 254 -5.90 -1.88 -13.97
N LYS A 255 -5.45 -1.99 -12.73
CA LYS A 255 -5.85 -1.17 -11.58
C LYS A 255 -4.82 -0.10 -11.26
N LEU A 256 -4.58 0.79 -12.21
CA LEU A 256 -3.73 1.94 -11.97
C LEU A 256 -4.36 2.88 -10.94
N ILE A 257 -3.71 3.07 -9.80
CA ILE A 257 -4.09 4.05 -8.79
C ILE A 257 -2.93 5.05 -8.63
N PRO A 258 -2.94 6.14 -9.42
CA PRO A 258 -1.95 7.20 -9.27
C PRO A 258 -2.08 7.87 -7.91
N PHE A 259 -1.01 8.52 -7.49
CA PHE A 259 -0.91 9.15 -6.19
C PHE A 259 -0.67 10.66 -6.36
N LEU A 260 -1.59 11.48 -5.88
CA LEU A 260 -1.42 12.93 -5.80
C LEU A 260 -0.85 13.29 -4.43
N ASN A 261 0.38 13.82 -4.39
CA ASN A 261 1.01 14.20 -3.14
C ASN A 261 0.53 15.59 -2.65
N ALA A 262 0.87 15.95 -1.42
CA ALA A 262 0.46 17.22 -0.81
C ALA A 262 1.04 18.46 -1.51
N GLN A 263 2.11 18.30 -2.29
CA GLN A 263 2.69 19.38 -3.13
C GLN A 263 1.90 19.59 -4.42
N GLY A 264 1.02 18.66 -4.80
CA GLY A 264 0.26 18.71 -6.05
C GLY A 264 0.96 18.00 -7.22
N ARG A 265 1.99 17.20 -6.97
CA ARG A 265 2.63 16.36 -7.99
C ARG A 265 1.89 15.03 -8.11
N LEU A 266 1.69 14.58 -9.34
CA LEU A 266 1.13 13.26 -9.63
C LEU A 266 2.25 12.23 -9.73
N LEU A 267 2.14 11.14 -8.95
CA LEU A 267 3.09 10.03 -8.93
C LEU A 267 2.42 8.77 -9.48
N PRO A 268 3.19 7.80 -9.98
CA PRO A 268 2.64 6.57 -10.58
C PRO A 268 1.87 5.69 -9.58
N CYS A 269 2.24 5.68 -8.31
CA CYS A 269 1.56 4.93 -7.26
C CYS A 269 2.01 5.41 -5.87
N ALA A 270 1.37 4.90 -4.81
CA ALA A 270 1.76 5.19 -3.42
C ALA A 270 3.20 4.77 -3.08
N GLY A 271 3.69 3.67 -3.67
CA GLY A 271 5.09 3.26 -3.48
C GLY A 271 6.10 4.31 -3.96
N ALA A 272 5.77 5.04 -5.01
CA ALA A 272 6.63 6.11 -5.53
C ALA A 272 6.70 7.33 -4.58
N ALA A 273 5.74 7.50 -3.68
CA ALA A 273 5.81 8.54 -2.64
C ALA A 273 6.96 8.33 -1.66
N SER A 274 7.46 7.10 -1.58
CA SER A 274 8.65 6.75 -0.79
C SER A 274 9.96 6.88 -1.59
N ALA A 275 9.89 7.14 -2.90
CA ALA A 275 11.06 7.25 -3.77
C ALA A 275 11.93 8.45 -3.40
N GLY A 276 13.18 8.40 -3.81
CA GLY A 276 14.11 9.51 -3.61
C GLY A 276 13.61 10.80 -4.26
N LYS A 277 14.07 11.92 -3.71
CA LYS A 277 13.68 13.26 -4.17
C LYS A 277 13.88 13.43 -5.68
N GLU A 278 14.93 12.85 -6.24
CA GLU A 278 15.25 12.87 -7.68
C GLU A 278 14.09 12.35 -8.55
N ILE A 279 13.43 11.25 -8.11
CA ILE A 279 12.30 10.67 -8.84
C ILE A 279 11.05 11.57 -8.66
N ILE A 280 10.83 12.10 -7.46
CA ILE A 280 9.65 12.93 -7.17
C ILE A 280 9.72 14.28 -7.88
N ASP A 281 10.90 14.87 -7.96
CA ASP A 281 11.09 16.19 -8.58
C ASP A 281 10.84 16.18 -10.09
N ASP A 282 10.95 15.04 -10.76
CA ASP A 282 10.60 14.87 -12.18
C ASP A 282 9.11 14.72 -12.44
N MET A 283 8.27 14.61 -11.39
CA MET A 283 6.82 14.46 -11.52
C MET A 283 6.14 15.79 -11.75
N ALA A 284 5.17 15.81 -12.66
CA ALA A 284 4.46 17.02 -13.04
C ALA A 284 3.47 17.49 -11.97
N PHE A 285 3.28 18.80 -11.86
CA PHE A 285 2.24 19.41 -11.04
C PHE A 285 0.90 19.38 -11.76
N VAL A 286 -0.10 18.78 -11.15
CA VAL A 286 -1.45 18.64 -11.74
C VAL A 286 -2.10 19.98 -12.05
N LYS A 287 -1.89 21.01 -11.24
CA LYS A 287 -2.44 22.36 -11.47
C LYS A 287 -1.79 23.09 -12.65
N GLU A 288 -0.56 22.75 -12.99
CA GLU A 288 0.16 23.42 -14.08
C GLU A 288 -0.19 22.84 -15.44
N VAL A 289 -0.28 21.51 -15.53
CA VAL A 289 -0.43 20.82 -16.82
C VAL A 289 -1.79 20.11 -16.99
N GLY A 290 -2.58 20.01 -15.94
CA GLY A 290 -3.79 19.18 -15.92
C GLY A 290 -3.48 17.71 -15.53
N PHE A 291 -4.52 16.96 -15.13
CA PHE A 291 -4.35 15.60 -14.63
C PHE A 291 -3.91 14.60 -15.73
N ILE A 292 -4.51 14.72 -16.90
CA ILE A 292 -4.23 13.79 -18.02
C ILE A 292 -2.82 13.98 -18.55
N GLU A 293 -2.39 15.23 -18.71
CA GLU A 293 -1.02 15.56 -19.13
C GLU A 293 0.00 15.14 -18.08
N ALA A 294 -0.31 15.34 -16.78
CA ALA A 294 0.53 14.87 -15.69
C ALA A 294 0.67 13.33 -15.71
N LEU A 295 -0.44 12.60 -15.96
CA LEU A 295 -0.43 11.14 -16.07
C LEU A 295 0.42 10.62 -17.25
N ASN A 296 0.50 11.39 -18.33
CA ASN A 296 1.30 11.09 -19.53
C ASN A 296 2.69 11.75 -19.51
N SER A 297 3.05 12.45 -18.44
CA SER A 297 4.36 13.11 -18.32
C SER A 297 5.52 12.11 -18.37
N PRO A 298 6.72 12.51 -18.79
CA PRO A 298 7.89 11.62 -18.85
C PRO A 298 8.18 10.93 -17.50
N GLY A 299 8.05 11.64 -16.38
CA GLY A 299 8.26 11.11 -15.03
C GLY A 299 7.38 9.91 -14.69
N ILE A 300 6.09 9.94 -15.08
CA ILE A 300 5.18 8.81 -14.88
C ILE A 300 5.33 7.77 -15.99
N SER A 301 5.48 8.21 -17.24
CA SER A 301 5.58 7.32 -18.39
C SER A 301 6.78 6.38 -18.30
N CYS A 302 7.90 6.82 -17.69
CA CYS A 302 9.06 5.95 -17.50
C CYS A 302 8.77 4.72 -16.63
N PHE A 303 7.74 4.75 -15.76
CA PHE A 303 7.29 3.57 -15.00
C PHE A 303 6.29 2.74 -15.77
N TYR A 304 5.29 3.38 -16.40
CA TYR A 304 4.17 2.67 -17.03
C TYR A 304 4.50 2.10 -18.38
N SER A 305 5.40 2.72 -19.13
CA SER A 305 5.89 2.24 -20.42
C SER A 305 7.18 1.42 -20.32
N TYR A 306 7.73 1.21 -19.12
CA TYR A 306 8.93 0.41 -18.93
C TYR A 306 8.62 -1.07 -19.22
N THR A 307 9.21 -1.58 -20.30
CA THR A 307 8.88 -2.91 -20.84
C THR A 307 9.81 -4.00 -20.32
N LEU A 308 9.41 -5.26 -20.48
CA LEU A 308 10.26 -6.42 -20.18
C LEU A 308 11.52 -6.41 -21.06
N LYS A 309 11.40 -6.00 -22.32
CA LYS A 309 12.55 -5.84 -23.21
C LYS A 309 13.56 -4.83 -22.68
N GLN A 310 13.09 -3.65 -22.26
CA GLN A 310 13.96 -2.64 -21.65
C GLN A 310 14.61 -3.16 -20.35
N GLN A 311 13.89 -3.94 -19.53
CA GLN A 311 14.47 -4.57 -18.36
C GLN A 311 15.61 -5.53 -18.72
N MET A 312 15.45 -6.36 -19.75
CA MET A 312 16.49 -7.27 -20.23
C MET A 312 17.68 -6.54 -20.84
N ASP A 313 17.42 -5.46 -21.59
CA ASP A 313 18.47 -4.67 -22.24
C ASP A 313 19.30 -3.88 -21.22
N ASN A 314 18.67 -3.40 -20.15
CA ASN A 314 19.30 -2.60 -19.11
C ASN A 314 19.86 -3.42 -17.93
N ASN A 315 19.56 -4.72 -17.86
CA ASN A 315 19.98 -5.57 -16.73
C ASN A 315 20.40 -6.97 -17.19
N THR A 316 21.70 -7.20 -17.24
CA THR A 316 22.29 -8.47 -17.70
C THR A 316 21.88 -9.67 -16.86
N ASP A 317 21.71 -9.52 -15.52
CA ASP A 317 21.26 -10.59 -14.65
C ASP A 317 19.81 -11.01 -14.96
N CYS A 318 18.96 -10.03 -15.31
CA CYS A 318 17.60 -10.29 -15.75
C CYS A 318 17.57 -10.93 -17.14
N LYS A 319 18.36 -10.43 -18.08
CA LYS A 319 18.47 -10.97 -19.45
C LYS A 319 18.81 -12.47 -19.47
N ASN A 320 19.72 -12.89 -18.61
CA ASN A 320 20.19 -14.28 -18.53
C ASN A 320 19.38 -15.14 -17.54
N CYS A 321 18.32 -14.61 -16.92
CA CYS A 321 17.57 -15.32 -15.90
C CYS A 321 16.49 -16.22 -16.52
N LYS A 322 16.53 -17.52 -16.24
CA LYS A 322 15.51 -18.49 -16.69
C LYS A 322 14.08 -18.17 -16.20
N TYR A 323 13.95 -17.33 -15.19
CA TYR A 323 12.64 -16.96 -14.60
C TYR A 323 12.12 -15.61 -15.09
N ILE A 324 12.84 -14.91 -15.99
CA ILE A 324 12.49 -13.53 -16.35
C ILE A 324 11.07 -13.42 -16.91
N ASN A 325 10.64 -14.39 -17.71
CA ASN A 325 9.30 -14.44 -18.28
C ASN A 325 8.19 -14.72 -17.25
N LYS A 326 8.55 -15.23 -16.07
CA LYS A 326 7.63 -15.43 -14.94
C LYS A 326 7.68 -14.27 -13.96
N CYS A 327 8.87 -13.83 -13.62
CA CYS A 327 9.13 -12.76 -12.67
C CYS A 327 8.73 -11.38 -13.23
N MET A 328 8.80 -11.17 -14.57
CA MET A 328 8.54 -9.90 -15.24
C MET A 328 9.34 -8.72 -14.64
N GLY A 329 10.49 -9.01 -13.98
CA GLY A 329 11.33 -8.02 -13.32
C GLY A 329 10.84 -7.56 -11.94
N GLY A 330 9.63 -7.88 -11.51
CA GLY A 330 9.03 -7.44 -10.24
C GLY A 330 8.67 -5.95 -10.20
N CYS A 331 8.53 -5.38 -9.01
CA CYS A 331 8.16 -3.97 -8.82
C CYS A 331 9.34 -3.03 -9.07
N ARG A 332 9.19 -2.05 -9.96
CA ARG A 332 10.25 -1.08 -10.30
C ARG A 332 10.62 -0.14 -9.15
N ILE A 333 9.64 0.18 -8.31
CA ILE A 333 9.89 0.97 -7.10
C ILE A 333 10.70 0.16 -6.08
N VAL A 334 10.35 -1.11 -5.85
CA VAL A 334 11.14 -1.99 -4.97
C VAL A 334 12.55 -2.16 -5.53
N ALA A 335 12.69 -2.34 -6.84
CA ALA A 335 14.00 -2.45 -7.50
C ALA A 335 14.86 -1.19 -7.29
N SER A 336 14.27 0.01 -7.35
CA SER A 336 15.01 1.25 -7.11
C SER A 336 15.55 1.34 -5.66
N PHE A 337 14.82 0.85 -4.67
CA PHE A 337 15.29 0.79 -3.28
C PHE A 337 16.32 -0.32 -3.02
N GLU A 338 16.13 -1.48 -3.65
CA GLU A 338 16.95 -2.66 -3.39
C GLU A 338 18.26 -2.69 -4.19
N ASP A 339 18.26 -2.09 -5.37
CA ASP A 339 19.38 -2.15 -6.33
C ASP A 339 19.76 -0.75 -6.89
N GLY A 340 19.16 0.33 -6.35
CA GLY A 340 19.52 1.72 -6.65
C GLY A 340 19.03 2.24 -8.02
N SER A 341 18.23 1.48 -8.78
CA SER A 341 17.72 1.88 -10.10
C SER A 341 16.38 1.21 -10.41
N ILE A 342 15.54 1.90 -11.19
CA ILE A 342 14.31 1.30 -11.74
C ILE A 342 14.60 0.11 -12.68
N SER A 343 15.79 0.04 -13.28
CA SER A 343 16.26 -1.12 -14.04
C SER A 343 16.95 -2.18 -13.19
N GLY A 344 17.06 -1.96 -11.86
CA GLY A 344 17.58 -2.90 -10.91
C GLY A 344 16.67 -4.15 -10.74
N ARG A 345 17.04 -4.99 -9.79
CA ARG A 345 16.30 -6.21 -9.47
C ARG A 345 15.39 -5.99 -8.27
N ASP A 346 14.17 -6.45 -8.38
CA ASP A 346 13.36 -6.69 -7.20
C ASP A 346 13.87 -7.97 -6.51
N LYS A 347 14.64 -7.79 -5.43
CA LYS A 347 15.29 -8.90 -4.71
C LYS A 347 14.28 -9.85 -4.08
N TYR A 348 13.08 -9.38 -3.73
CA TYR A 348 12.00 -10.22 -3.18
C TYR A 348 11.47 -11.18 -4.24
N PHE A 349 11.13 -10.69 -5.44
CA PHE A 349 10.73 -11.53 -6.56
C PHE A 349 11.85 -12.46 -7.04
N CYS A 350 13.10 -11.96 -7.09
CA CYS A 350 14.25 -12.82 -7.39
C CYS A 350 14.36 -13.99 -6.42
N THR A 351 14.23 -13.74 -5.11
CA THR A 351 14.30 -14.78 -4.07
C THR A 351 13.14 -15.75 -4.19
N TYR A 352 11.91 -15.23 -4.41
CA TYR A 352 10.73 -16.06 -4.56
C TYR A 352 10.89 -17.10 -5.68
N PHE A 353 11.29 -16.68 -6.88
CA PHE A 353 11.40 -17.57 -8.04
C PHE A 353 12.65 -18.46 -8.01
N ARG A 354 13.78 -17.98 -7.50
CA ARG A 354 15.05 -18.72 -7.51
C ARG A 354 15.18 -19.76 -6.40
N ASN A 355 14.45 -19.61 -5.30
CA ASN A 355 14.56 -20.43 -4.10
C ASN A 355 13.30 -21.26 -3.83
N ASP A 356 12.52 -21.56 -4.88
CA ASP A 356 11.35 -22.44 -4.88
C ASP A 356 10.27 -22.09 -3.84
N TYR A 357 10.09 -20.80 -3.54
CA TYR A 357 9.09 -20.37 -2.55
C TYR A 357 7.66 -20.62 -3.00
N ARG A 358 7.39 -20.67 -4.30
CA ARG A 358 6.11 -21.12 -4.81
C ARG A 358 5.72 -22.50 -4.26
N GLU A 359 6.62 -23.45 -4.38
CA GLU A 359 6.39 -24.83 -3.90
C GLU A 359 6.30 -24.89 -2.38
N LYS A 360 7.08 -24.08 -1.66
CA LYS A 360 6.98 -23.98 -0.20
C LYS A 360 5.62 -23.45 0.23
N ILE A 361 5.08 -22.41 -0.43
CA ILE A 361 3.75 -21.86 -0.17
C ILE A 361 2.67 -22.89 -0.46
N LEU A 362 2.74 -23.61 -1.60
CA LEU A 362 1.78 -24.66 -1.93
C LEU A 362 1.76 -25.77 -0.86
N LYS A 363 2.93 -26.17 -0.36
CA LYS A 363 3.04 -27.14 0.74
C LYS A 363 2.44 -26.60 2.03
N ALA A 364 2.70 -25.33 2.36
CA ALA A 364 2.16 -24.67 3.55
C ALA A 364 0.62 -24.59 3.50
N VAL A 365 0.05 -24.24 2.35
CA VAL A 365 -1.41 -24.22 2.14
C VAL A 365 -2.00 -25.62 2.28
N LYS A 366 -1.39 -26.63 1.64
CA LYS A 366 -1.85 -28.01 1.77
C LYS A 366 -1.84 -28.46 3.23
N HIS A 367 -0.73 -28.26 3.92
CA HIS A 367 -0.61 -28.60 5.34
C HIS A 367 -1.65 -27.86 6.20
N GLY A 368 -1.85 -26.55 5.97
CA GLY A 368 -2.86 -25.76 6.68
C GLY A 368 -4.27 -26.32 6.51
N LYS A 369 -4.65 -26.69 5.27
CA LYS A 369 -5.96 -27.28 4.98
C LYS A 369 -6.17 -28.67 5.57
N GLU A 370 -5.11 -29.42 5.85
CA GLU A 370 -5.18 -30.71 6.54
C GLU A 370 -5.38 -30.55 8.07
N LEU A 371 -5.22 -29.35 8.62
CA LEU A 371 -5.39 -29.02 10.05
C LEU A 371 -6.82 -28.62 10.41
N VAL A 372 -7.67 -28.35 9.44
CA VAL A 372 -9.08 -27.95 9.55
C VAL A 372 -9.97 -29.11 9.16
#